data_55dd716d3a66ab2abbde5d3496b28f37
#
_entry.id   55dd716d3a66ab2abbde5d3496b28f37
#
_cell.length_a   1.000
_cell.length_b   1.000
_cell.length_c   1.000
_cell.angle_alpha   90.00
_cell.angle_beta   90.00
_cell.angle_gamma   90.00
#
_symmetry.space_group_name_H-M   'P 1'
#
loop_
_entity.id
_entity.type
_entity.pdbx_description
1 polymer ?
#
loop_
_entity_poly.entity_id
_entity_poly.type
_entity_poly.pdbx_seq_one_letter_code
_entity_poly.pdbx_strand_id
1 'polypeptide(L)'
;YAIDANAIAPGALNTRMLDEILASDPEVVGKEFYERALQQKASGGAGLEKGARLAVFLGSADSDGITGKLISALWDPWEELDRYKANLEDADIYTLRRIVASDRGLDW
;
A
#
# COMPACT_ATOMS: atom_id res chain seq x y z
N TYR A 1 -19.17 16.97 -4.06
CA TYR A 1 -19.28 16.09 -2.90
C TYR A 1 -17.91 15.95 -2.22
N ALA A 2 -17.89 16.00 -0.91
CA ALA A 2 -16.69 15.75 -0.12
C ALA A 2 -16.52 14.24 0.05
N ILE A 3 -15.90 13.58 -0.94
CA ILE A 3 -15.60 12.14 -0.92
C ILE A 3 -14.09 11.97 -0.95
N ASP A 4 -13.54 11.31 0.06
CA ASP A 4 -12.15 10.92 0.11
C ASP A 4 -11.97 9.52 -0.50
N ALA A 5 -10.98 9.37 -1.36
CA ALA A 5 -10.65 8.10 -2.00
C ALA A 5 -9.15 7.85 -1.87
N ASN A 6 -8.79 6.78 -1.19
CA ASN A 6 -7.40 6.39 -0.95
C ASN A 6 -7.18 4.91 -1.26
N ALA A 7 -5.94 4.53 -1.50
CA ALA A 7 -5.53 3.14 -1.66
C ALA A 7 -4.64 2.72 -0.50
N ILE A 8 -4.73 1.45 -0.12
CA ILE A 8 -3.93 0.85 0.95
C ILE A 8 -2.95 -0.17 0.36
N ALA A 9 -1.68 -0.06 0.74
CA ALA A 9 -0.69 -1.12 0.56
C ALA A 9 -0.55 -1.89 1.89
N PRO A 10 -1.19 -3.05 2.04
CA PRO A 10 -1.27 -3.74 3.33
C PRO A 10 0.01 -4.52 3.70
N GLY A 11 0.91 -4.71 2.76
CA GLY A 11 2.10 -5.52 2.91
C GLY A 11 1.94 -6.95 2.40
N ALA A 12 2.99 -7.77 2.54
CA ALA A 12 3.01 -9.16 2.12
C ALA A 12 2.26 -10.04 3.13
N LEU A 13 1.00 -10.33 2.86
CA LEU A 13 0.10 -11.04 3.76
C LEU A 13 0.06 -12.55 3.45
N ASN A 14 -0.01 -13.37 4.50
CA ASN A 14 -0.30 -14.80 4.35
C ASN A 14 -1.82 -14.98 4.15
N THR A 15 -2.24 -15.10 2.91
CA THR A 15 -3.62 -15.21 2.48
C THR A 15 -3.85 -16.52 1.71
N ARG A 16 -5.11 -16.81 1.41
CA ARG A 16 -5.48 -17.90 0.50
C ARG A 16 -4.77 -17.80 -0.86
N MET A 17 -4.56 -16.60 -1.38
CA MET A 17 -3.82 -16.40 -2.64
C MET A 17 -2.39 -16.93 -2.53
N LEU A 18 -1.70 -16.73 -1.41
CA LEU A 18 -0.38 -17.30 -1.17
C LEU A 18 -0.42 -18.84 -1.15
N ASP A 19 -1.44 -19.42 -0.52
CA ASP A 19 -1.62 -20.87 -0.49
C ASP A 19 -1.87 -21.43 -1.90
N GLU A 20 -2.61 -20.73 -2.74
CA GLU A 20 -2.83 -21.10 -4.15
C GLU A 20 -1.54 -21.04 -4.97
N ILE A 21 -0.68 -20.05 -4.74
CA ILE A 21 0.64 -19.95 -5.37
C ILE A 21 1.50 -21.15 -4.96
N LEU A 22 1.54 -21.51 -3.68
CA LEU A 22 2.33 -22.61 -3.16
C LEU A 22 1.79 -23.99 -3.58
N ALA A 23 0.52 -24.09 -3.94
CA ALA A 23 -0.09 -25.28 -4.51
C ALA A 23 0.18 -25.43 -6.02
N SER A 24 0.73 -24.41 -6.67
CA SER A 24 1.03 -24.41 -8.11
C SER A 24 2.39 -25.02 -8.40
N ASP A 25 2.61 -25.46 -9.65
CA ASP A 25 3.92 -25.95 -10.10
C ASP A 25 4.93 -24.79 -10.13
N PRO A 26 6.09 -24.91 -9.45
CA PRO A 26 7.14 -23.90 -9.49
C PRO A 26 7.63 -23.53 -10.90
N GLU A 27 7.58 -24.47 -11.84
CA GLU A 27 7.97 -24.21 -13.24
C GLU A 27 6.95 -23.29 -13.94
N VAL A 28 5.69 -23.32 -13.54
CA VAL A 28 4.62 -22.50 -14.13
C VAL A 28 4.61 -21.08 -13.55
N VAL A 29 4.76 -20.96 -12.23
CA VAL A 29 4.73 -19.65 -11.55
C VAL A 29 6.09 -18.95 -11.53
N GLY A 30 7.17 -19.66 -11.85
CA GLY A 30 8.55 -19.18 -11.75
C GLY A 30 9.19 -19.56 -10.43
N LYS A 31 10.39 -20.19 -10.52
CA LYS A 31 11.10 -20.72 -9.34
C LYS A 31 11.41 -19.65 -8.31
N GLU A 32 11.91 -18.50 -8.74
CA GLU A 32 12.25 -17.39 -7.85
C GLU A 32 11.02 -16.85 -7.12
N PHE A 33 9.93 -16.70 -7.83
CA PHE A 33 8.66 -16.25 -7.26
C PHE A 33 8.10 -17.26 -6.25
N TYR A 34 8.18 -18.56 -6.57
CA TYR A 34 7.78 -19.63 -5.68
C TYR A 34 8.61 -19.67 -4.40
N GLU A 35 9.94 -19.52 -4.50
CA GLU A 35 10.84 -19.47 -3.36
C GLU A 35 10.57 -18.28 -2.44
N ARG A 36 10.28 -17.11 -3.01
CA ARG A 36 9.84 -15.94 -2.22
C ARG A 36 8.54 -16.21 -1.48
N ALA A 37 7.60 -16.89 -2.11
CA ALA A 37 6.34 -17.27 -1.49
C ALA A 37 6.55 -18.25 -0.32
N LEU A 38 7.46 -19.21 -0.45
CA LEU A 38 7.85 -20.10 0.64
C LEU A 38 8.47 -19.34 1.82
N GLN A 39 9.38 -18.40 1.55
CA GLN A 39 9.99 -17.57 2.58
C GLN A 39 8.95 -16.71 3.30
N GLN A 40 8.03 -16.12 2.57
CA GLN A 40 6.93 -15.35 3.14
C GLN A 40 6.06 -16.21 4.06
N LYS A 41 5.71 -17.43 3.63
CA LYS A 41 4.93 -18.36 4.45
C LYS A 41 5.67 -18.72 5.73
N ALA A 42 6.96 -19.03 5.63
CA ALA A 42 7.81 -19.43 6.76
C ALA A 42 8.00 -18.28 7.77
N SER A 43 8.14 -17.04 7.30
CA SER A 43 8.30 -15.85 8.16
C SER A 43 7.00 -15.36 8.79
N GLY A 44 5.84 -15.92 8.39
CA GLY A 44 4.52 -15.49 8.86
C GLY A 44 3.93 -14.32 8.08
N GLY A 45 4.68 -13.74 7.13
CA GLY A 45 4.22 -12.56 6.38
C GLY A 45 3.98 -11.32 7.25
N ALA A 46 3.35 -10.31 6.70
CA ALA A 46 2.87 -9.15 7.44
C ALA A 46 1.56 -9.50 8.18
N GLY A 47 1.38 -8.97 9.38
CA GLY A 47 0.14 -9.13 10.13
C GLY A 47 -1.05 -8.45 9.44
N LEU A 48 -2.21 -9.08 9.45
CA LEU A 48 -3.44 -8.52 8.86
C LEU A 48 -3.95 -7.29 9.61
N GLU A 49 -3.61 -7.17 10.87
CA GLU A 49 -4.16 -6.15 11.78
C GLU A 49 -3.81 -4.72 11.35
N LYS A 50 -2.58 -4.44 10.96
CA LYS A 50 -2.16 -3.09 10.55
C LYS A 50 -2.95 -2.57 9.34
N GLY A 51 -3.14 -3.40 8.33
CA GLY A 51 -3.95 -3.06 7.17
C GLY A 51 -5.42 -2.81 7.53
N ALA A 52 -5.97 -3.64 8.40
CA ALA A 52 -7.34 -3.47 8.90
C ALA A 52 -7.51 -2.18 9.72
N ARG A 53 -6.56 -1.87 10.59
CA ARG A 53 -6.57 -0.63 11.39
C ARG A 53 -6.41 0.61 10.51
N LEU A 54 -5.57 0.56 9.48
CA LEU A 54 -5.46 1.63 8.49
C LEU A 54 -6.78 1.84 7.75
N ALA A 55 -7.47 0.77 7.38
CA ALA A 55 -8.80 0.87 6.75
C ALA A 55 -9.81 1.55 7.68
N VAL A 56 -9.82 1.21 8.96
CA VAL A 56 -10.67 1.87 9.97
C VAL A 56 -10.32 3.36 10.10
N PHE A 57 -9.04 3.71 10.16
CA PHE A 57 -8.58 5.10 10.20
C PHE A 57 -9.09 5.88 8.98
N LEU A 58 -8.89 5.34 7.77
CA LEU A 58 -9.33 5.99 6.53
C LEU A 58 -10.86 6.06 6.37
N GLY A 59 -11.60 5.23 7.08
CA GLY A 59 -13.07 5.30 7.18
C GLY A 59 -13.58 6.17 8.31
N SER A 60 -12.72 6.78 9.11
CA SER A 60 -13.08 7.59 10.26
C SER A 60 -12.99 9.10 9.95
N ALA A 61 -13.56 9.92 10.81
CA ALA A 61 -13.46 11.37 10.73
C ALA A 61 -12.02 11.89 10.89
N ASP A 62 -11.13 11.13 11.52
CA ASP A 62 -9.73 11.49 11.72
C ASP A 62 -8.97 11.65 10.40
N SER A 63 -9.40 10.95 9.35
CA SER A 63 -8.81 11.03 8.02
C SER A 63 -9.49 12.02 7.08
N ASP A 64 -10.53 12.72 7.51
CA ASP A 64 -11.26 13.67 6.66
C ASP A 64 -10.30 14.67 6.00
N GLY A 65 -10.41 14.80 4.68
CA GLY A 65 -9.53 15.64 3.87
C GLY A 65 -8.26 14.96 3.36
N ILE A 66 -7.94 13.76 3.82
CA ILE A 66 -6.86 12.94 3.24
C ILE A 66 -7.44 12.16 2.06
N THR A 67 -7.05 12.53 0.84
CA THR A 67 -7.59 11.93 -0.38
C THR A 67 -6.54 11.81 -1.48
N GLY A 68 -6.71 10.85 -2.39
CA GLY A 68 -5.83 10.62 -3.53
C GLY A 68 -4.49 9.98 -3.16
N LYS A 69 -4.39 9.32 -2.02
CA LYS A 69 -3.13 8.78 -1.48
C LYS A 69 -3.07 7.26 -1.58
N LEU A 70 -1.87 6.74 -1.77
CA LEU A 70 -1.51 5.34 -1.57
C LEU A 70 -0.69 5.25 -0.29
N ILE A 71 -1.24 4.62 0.73
CA ILE A 71 -0.66 4.59 2.07
C ILE A 71 -0.26 3.17 2.43
N SER A 72 0.99 3.00 2.85
CA SER A 72 1.49 1.71 3.33
C SER A 72 1.15 1.52 4.81
N ALA A 73 0.48 0.43 5.11
CA ALA A 73 0.16 0.06 6.49
C ALA A 73 1.42 -0.22 7.33
N LEU A 74 2.52 -0.67 6.68
CA LEU A 74 3.75 -1.07 7.37
C LEU A 74 4.78 0.05 7.46
N TRP A 75 4.87 0.91 6.42
CA TRP A 75 6.01 1.81 6.25
C TRP A 75 5.67 3.27 6.50
N ASP A 76 4.40 3.65 6.38
CA ASP A 76 3.98 5.04 6.55
C ASP A 76 3.46 5.29 7.97
N PRO A 77 3.70 6.48 8.54
CA PRO A 77 3.24 6.84 9.87
C PRO A 77 1.76 7.28 9.84
N TRP A 78 0.89 6.43 9.29
CA TRP A 78 -0.50 6.77 9.03
C TRP A 78 -1.29 7.11 10.30
N GLU A 79 -0.88 6.61 11.45
CA GLU A 79 -1.50 6.92 12.74
C GLU A 79 -1.34 8.41 13.13
N GLU A 80 -0.39 9.10 12.51
CA GLU A 80 -0.08 10.51 12.76
C GLU A 80 -0.44 11.45 11.60
N LEU A 81 -1.04 10.93 10.52
CA LEU A 81 -1.32 11.72 9.32
C LEU A 81 -2.29 12.88 9.53
N ASP A 82 -3.13 12.80 10.55
CA ASP A 82 -3.99 13.91 10.95
C ASP A 82 -3.18 15.20 11.24
N ARG A 83 -1.97 15.06 11.76
CA ARG A 83 -1.04 16.17 12.02
C ARG A 83 -0.43 16.78 10.76
N TYR A 84 -0.38 16.01 9.68
CA TYR A 84 0.31 16.37 8.44
C TYR A 84 -0.64 16.68 7.29
N LYS A 85 -1.94 16.84 7.55
CA LYS A 85 -2.95 17.11 6.51
C LYS A 85 -2.57 18.29 5.62
N ALA A 86 -2.10 19.39 6.20
CA ALA A 86 -1.67 20.56 5.44
C ALA A 86 -0.47 20.29 4.51
N ASN A 87 0.39 19.34 4.86
CA ASN A 87 1.51 18.94 4.03
C ASN A 87 1.11 17.99 2.90
N LEU A 88 -0.02 17.30 3.06
CA LEU A 88 -0.54 16.35 2.08
C LEU A 88 -1.46 17.03 1.06
N GLU A 89 -2.09 18.13 1.46
CA GLU A 89 -2.99 18.89 0.61
C GLU A 89 -2.21 19.47 -0.58
N ASP A 90 -2.73 19.27 -1.78
CA ASP A 90 -2.12 19.73 -3.04
C ASP A 90 -0.69 19.24 -3.31
N ALA A 91 -0.20 18.28 -2.54
CA ALA A 91 1.12 17.68 -2.68
C ALA A 91 1.05 16.29 -3.34
N ASP A 92 2.16 15.86 -3.94
CA ASP A 92 2.29 14.53 -4.52
C ASP A 92 2.87 13.49 -3.54
N ILE A 93 2.99 13.83 -2.26
CA ILE A 93 3.40 12.92 -1.19
C ILE A 93 2.38 11.77 -1.12
N TYR A 94 2.86 10.54 -1.12
CA TYR A 94 2.05 9.31 -1.16
C TYR A 94 1.09 9.22 -2.34
N THR A 95 1.38 9.87 -3.46
CA THR A 95 0.52 9.88 -4.64
C THR A 95 1.11 9.00 -5.75
N LEU A 96 0.29 8.13 -6.33
CA LEU A 96 0.60 7.47 -7.58
C LEU A 96 0.29 8.42 -8.74
N ARG A 97 1.33 8.84 -9.47
CA ARG A 97 1.16 9.66 -10.66
C ARG A 97 2.16 9.32 -11.74
N ARG A 98 1.82 9.66 -12.96
CA ARG A 98 2.79 9.57 -14.06
C ARG A 98 3.86 10.65 -13.91
N ILE A 99 5.11 10.25 -13.95
CA ILE A 99 6.25 11.18 -14.04
C ILE A 99 6.40 11.56 -15.50
N VAL A 100 6.48 12.86 -15.78
CA VAL A 100 6.67 13.42 -17.11
C VAL A 100 7.99 14.18 -17.20
N ALA A 101 8.41 14.53 -18.42
CA ALA A 101 9.70 15.18 -18.65
C ALA A 101 9.89 16.46 -17.83
N SER A 102 8.86 17.26 -17.69
CA SER A 102 8.89 18.50 -16.89
C SER A 102 9.18 18.27 -15.40
N ASP A 103 8.83 17.11 -14.85
CA ASP A 103 9.18 16.76 -13.46
C ASP A 103 10.70 16.58 -13.25
N ARG A 104 11.43 16.48 -14.33
CA ARG A 104 12.89 16.32 -14.34
C ARG A 104 13.61 17.49 -15.00
N GLY A 105 12.91 18.61 -15.19
CA GLY A 105 13.47 19.80 -15.80
C GLY A 105 13.69 19.72 -17.32
N LEU A 106 13.00 18.80 -17.98
CA LEU A 106 13.00 18.62 -19.42
C LEU A 106 11.70 19.19 -20.01
N ASP A 107 11.77 19.75 -21.22
CA ASP A 107 10.68 20.49 -21.86
C ASP A 107 10.00 19.77 -23.04
N TRP A 108 10.03 18.46 -23.03
CA TRP A 108 9.38 17.64 -24.08
C TRP A 108 8.30 16.71 -23.54
#